data_56e1313285ab36468b0edcdac8419088
#
_entry.id   56e1313285ab36468b0edcdac8419088
#
_cell.length_a   1.000
_cell.length_b   1.000
_cell.length_c   1.000
_cell.angle_alpha   90.00
_cell.angle_beta   90.00
_cell.angle_gamma   90.00
#
_symmetry.space_group_name_H-M   'P 1'
#
loop_
_entity.id
_entity.type
_entity.pdbx_description
1 polymer ?
#
loop_
_entity_poly.entity_id
_entity_poly.type
_entity_poly.pdbx_seq_one_letter_code
_entity_poly.pdbx_strand_id
1 'polypeptide(L)'
;MLRLGKKNIESLENSTADSLNSCKLLKRMRTNKWPKKEKYIEIISWFDVMTFSWLQDKYSIKEKFKALFPGLLAAVTVAIASRFLADHYASPIMLFALLIGMGFHFLYEDKVCSQGIDFASKNILQFGVALLGLGVTIEQVINIGIMPIVVVIVAIFVTIVSGPLLARFLNRGWRLGLLTSGAVAICGASAALAIASVLPKNEFSDRNTIFTVICVTTLSTLAMIFYPMIVDYMDLDDFAAGVFIGATIHDVAQVIGAGYSISETAGDTAAIVKMVRVALLVPLVLVLTFMFHQKQSSLNNSKLPIPFFAIGFIILIPIGSISGFPESLKTNLLNMSNWCLVTAIAAIGMKTALGSLRNVGGQAITIICAETILLACVVLASLHFLIM
;
A
#
# COMPACT_ATOMS: atom_id res chain seq x y z
N MET A 1 -0.66 -5.32 -42.30
CA MET A 1 0.49 -5.16 -41.38
C MET A 1 1.75 -4.56 -42.03
N LEU A 2 1.90 -4.40 -43.33
CA LEU A 2 3.10 -3.88 -43.99
C LEU A 2 3.09 -2.36 -44.28
N ARG A 3 2.01 -1.63 -43.99
CA ARG A 3 1.92 -0.17 -44.19
C ARG A 3 2.23 0.69 -42.96
N LEU A 4 2.25 0.13 -41.76
CA LEU A 4 2.61 0.83 -40.51
C LEU A 4 4.12 0.87 -40.25
N GLY A 5 4.89 -0.05 -40.82
CA GLY A 5 6.36 -0.08 -40.68
C GLY A 5 7.10 1.01 -41.48
N LYS A 6 6.56 1.46 -42.62
CA LYS A 6 7.22 2.45 -43.45
C LYS A 6 7.17 3.87 -42.85
N LYS A 7 6.08 4.26 -42.19
CA LYS A 7 5.96 5.58 -41.57
C LYS A 7 6.88 5.77 -40.35
N ASN A 8 7.18 4.69 -39.63
CA ASN A 8 8.10 4.75 -38.48
C ASN A 8 9.58 4.79 -38.94
N ILE A 9 9.91 4.22 -40.08
CA ILE A 9 11.28 4.25 -40.63
C ILE A 9 11.59 5.64 -41.21
N GLU A 10 10.64 6.28 -41.91
CA GLU A 10 10.81 7.65 -42.39
C GLU A 10 10.90 8.70 -41.26
N SER A 11 10.24 8.49 -40.12
CA SER A 11 10.37 9.39 -38.96
C SER A 11 11.73 9.19 -38.23
N LEU A 12 12.30 8.01 -38.28
CA LEU A 12 13.64 7.72 -37.74
C LEU A 12 14.76 8.20 -38.66
N GLU A 13 14.58 8.13 -40.00
CA GLU A 13 15.53 8.66 -40.97
C GLU A 13 15.57 10.19 -40.94
N ASN A 14 14.46 10.90 -40.76
CA ASN A 14 14.45 12.34 -40.57
C ASN A 14 15.09 12.78 -39.25
N SER A 15 14.93 12.04 -38.16
CA SER A 15 15.62 12.27 -36.88
C SER A 15 17.13 12.08 -36.97
N THR A 16 17.58 11.09 -37.77
CA THR A 16 19.03 10.82 -37.97
C THR A 16 19.64 11.81 -38.98
N ALA A 17 18.86 12.34 -39.94
CA ALA A 17 19.33 13.39 -40.88
C ALA A 17 19.61 14.70 -40.16
N ASP A 18 18.77 15.10 -39.19
CA ASP A 18 18.99 16.29 -38.37
C ASP A 18 20.20 16.14 -37.44
N SER A 19 20.44 14.96 -36.88
CA SER A 19 21.64 14.67 -36.10
C SER A 19 22.93 14.65 -36.93
N LEU A 20 22.85 14.19 -38.18
CA LEU A 20 23.96 14.23 -39.16
C LEU A 20 24.28 15.65 -39.65
N ASN A 21 23.26 16.51 -39.82
CA ASN A 21 23.45 17.91 -40.13
C ASN A 21 24.08 18.70 -38.99
N SER A 22 23.66 18.41 -37.73
CA SER A 22 24.30 18.96 -36.52
C SER A 22 25.75 18.53 -36.40
N CYS A 23 26.09 17.27 -36.74
CA CYS A 23 27.46 16.76 -36.73
C CYS A 23 28.32 17.39 -37.86
N LYS A 24 27.74 17.69 -39.04
CA LYS A 24 28.43 18.43 -40.13
C LYS A 24 28.66 19.90 -39.79
N LEU A 25 27.74 20.55 -39.10
CA LEU A 25 27.90 21.90 -38.55
C LEU A 25 29.02 21.98 -37.51
N LEU A 26 29.08 21.01 -36.59
CA LEU A 26 30.15 20.90 -35.61
C LEU A 26 31.52 20.65 -36.23
N LYS A 27 31.59 19.86 -37.33
CA LYS A 27 32.85 19.65 -38.10
C LYS A 27 33.30 20.92 -38.81
N ARG A 28 32.37 21.72 -39.30
CA ARG A 28 32.67 23.00 -39.97
C ARG A 28 33.11 24.09 -39.01
N MET A 29 32.64 24.08 -37.75
CA MET A 29 33.07 24.99 -36.67
C MET A 29 34.47 24.64 -36.14
N ARG A 30 34.97 23.42 -36.36
CA ARG A 30 36.28 22.96 -35.85
C ARG A 30 37.48 23.52 -36.61
N THR A 31 37.26 24.12 -37.78
CA THR A 31 38.32 24.60 -38.68
C THR A 31 38.59 26.09 -38.63
N ASN A 32 37.83 26.91 -37.90
CA ASN A 32 38.03 28.35 -37.82
C ASN A 32 38.59 28.81 -36.47
N LYS A 33 39.71 29.48 -36.49
CA LYS A 33 40.43 30.07 -35.34
C LYS A 33 39.59 31.19 -34.70
N TRP A 34 38.90 30.89 -33.56
CA TRP A 34 38.27 31.89 -32.70
C TRP A 34 38.65 31.63 -31.24
N PRO A 35 39.14 32.62 -30.46
CA PRO A 35 39.74 32.46 -29.13
C PRO A 35 38.74 32.37 -27.97
N LYS A 36 37.44 32.12 -28.15
CA LYS A 36 36.46 31.96 -27.06
C LYS A 36 35.60 30.69 -27.19
N LYS A 37 36.16 29.64 -27.74
CA LYS A 37 35.43 28.41 -28.10
C LYS A 37 34.96 27.54 -26.95
N GLU A 38 35.71 27.50 -25.86
CA GLU A 38 35.41 26.54 -24.77
C GLU A 38 34.09 26.84 -24.04
N LYS A 39 33.80 28.11 -23.78
CA LYS A 39 32.62 28.52 -23.03
C LYS A 39 31.29 28.32 -23.78
N TYR A 40 31.30 28.40 -25.10
CA TYR A 40 30.13 28.16 -25.95
C TYR A 40 29.88 26.65 -26.19
N ILE A 41 30.92 25.86 -26.24
CA ILE A 41 30.81 24.39 -26.36
C ILE A 41 30.24 23.79 -25.09
N GLU A 42 30.63 24.27 -23.89
CA GLU A 42 30.01 23.86 -22.64
C GLU A 42 28.53 24.26 -22.57
N ILE A 43 28.17 25.47 -22.95
CA ILE A 43 26.74 25.92 -22.92
C ILE A 43 25.88 25.13 -23.91
N ILE A 44 26.36 24.84 -25.11
CA ILE A 44 25.62 24.02 -26.09
C ILE A 44 25.52 22.57 -25.60
N SER A 45 26.57 21.99 -25.01
CA SER A 45 26.52 20.66 -24.44
C SER A 45 25.57 20.56 -23.25
N TRP A 46 25.47 21.61 -22.43
CA TRP A 46 24.51 21.70 -21.34
C TRP A 46 23.07 21.82 -21.82
N PHE A 47 22.82 22.61 -22.88
CA PHE A 47 21.49 22.73 -23.50
C PHE A 47 21.06 21.43 -24.18
N ASP A 48 21.96 20.73 -24.89
CA ASP A 48 21.65 19.44 -25.51
C ASP A 48 21.42 18.34 -24.46
N VAL A 49 22.18 18.31 -23.38
CA VAL A 49 21.97 17.38 -22.26
C VAL A 49 20.67 17.67 -21.53
N MET A 50 20.34 18.96 -21.29
CA MET A 50 19.07 19.33 -20.64
C MET A 50 17.86 19.05 -21.53
N THR A 51 17.91 19.37 -22.81
CA THR A 51 16.78 19.12 -23.74
C THR A 51 16.62 17.62 -24.00
N PHE A 52 17.71 16.85 -24.09
CA PHE A 52 17.66 15.41 -24.28
C PHE A 52 17.16 14.68 -23.02
N SER A 53 17.58 15.09 -21.83
CA SER A 53 17.06 14.56 -20.57
C SER A 53 15.58 14.88 -20.39
N TRP A 54 15.14 16.09 -20.70
CA TRP A 54 13.74 16.51 -20.62
C TRP A 54 12.85 15.77 -21.61
N LEU A 55 13.33 15.55 -22.85
CA LEU A 55 12.63 14.74 -23.87
C LEU A 55 12.56 13.26 -23.47
N GLN A 56 13.63 12.71 -22.89
CA GLN A 56 13.68 11.34 -22.40
C GLN A 56 12.75 11.14 -21.21
N ASP A 57 12.68 12.10 -20.29
CA ASP A 57 11.72 12.11 -19.17
C ASP A 57 10.27 12.21 -19.66
N LYS A 58 9.98 13.07 -20.62
CA LYS A 58 8.64 13.24 -21.21
C LYS A 58 8.18 11.98 -21.96
N TYR A 59 9.09 11.32 -22.67
CA TYR A 59 8.80 10.05 -23.37
C TYR A 59 8.57 8.92 -22.36
N SER A 60 9.39 8.85 -21.32
CA SER A 60 9.24 7.90 -20.22
C SER A 60 7.92 8.08 -19.46
N ILE A 61 7.47 9.31 -19.22
CA ILE A 61 6.18 9.61 -18.57
C ILE A 61 5.01 9.16 -19.44
N LYS A 62 5.06 9.41 -20.75
CA LYS A 62 4.00 9.03 -21.68
C LYS A 62 3.86 7.50 -21.80
N GLU A 63 4.98 6.77 -21.86
CA GLU A 63 4.97 5.31 -21.88
C GLU A 63 4.46 4.73 -20.54
N LYS A 64 4.87 5.28 -19.42
CA LYS A 64 4.35 4.91 -18.09
C LYS A 64 2.85 5.14 -17.98
N PHE A 65 2.37 6.31 -18.43
CA PHE A 65 0.94 6.61 -18.42
C PHE A 65 0.15 5.64 -19.30
N LYS A 66 0.65 5.32 -20.48
CA LYS A 66 0.02 4.36 -21.40
C LYS A 66 -0.04 2.95 -20.81
N ALA A 67 0.97 2.56 -20.05
CA ALA A 67 1.01 1.25 -19.37
C ALA A 67 0.07 1.18 -18.15
N LEU A 68 -0.13 2.29 -17.44
CA LEU A 68 -1.01 2.34 -16.25
C LEU A 68 -2.48 2.51 -16.61
N PHE A 69 -2.78 3.18 -17.73
CA PHE A 69 -4.12 3.64 -18.09
C PHE A 69 -5.17 2.52 -18.16
N PRO A 70 -4.93 1.35 -18.79
CA PRO A 70 -5.96 0.31 -18.91
C PRO A 70 -6.41 -0.25 -17.55
N GLY A 71 -5.47 -0.59 -16.69
CA GLY A 71 -5.77 -1.12 -15.36
C GLY A 71 -6.39 -0.07 -14.42
N LEU A 72 -5.95 1.18 -14.53
CA LEU A 72 -6.53 2.28 -13.77
C LEU A 72 -7.98 2.54 -14.22
N LEU A 73 -8.23 2.56 -15.53
CA LEU A 73 -9.58 2.71 -16.08
C LEU A 73 -10.51 1.59 -15.59
N ALA A 74 -10.04 0.35 -15.59
CA ALA A 74 -10.80 -0.78 -15.06
C ALA A 74 -11.16 -0.59 -13.58
N ALA A 75 -10.19 -0.19 -12.74
CA ALA A 75 -10.42 0.04 -11.31
C ALA A 75 -11.42 1.18 -11.06
N VAL A 76 -11.31 2.29 -11.79
CA VAL A 76 -12.25 3.42 -11.73
C VAL A 76 -13.66 3.01 -12.19
N THR A 77 -13.77 2.22 -13.25
CA THR A 77 -15.07 1.71 -13.73
C THR A 77 -15.76 0.87 -12.68
N VAL A 78 -15.03 -0.04 -12.02
CA VAL A 78 -15.57 -0.83 -10.91
C VAL A 78 -15.94 0.05 -9.71
N ALA A 79 -15.15 1.08 -9.41
CA ALA A 79 -15.46 2.04 -8.35
C ALA A 79 -16.78 2.79 -8.62
N ILE A 80 -17.00 3.25 -9.86
CA ILE A 80 -18.25 3.91 -10.28
C ILE A 80 -19.44 2.96 -10.17
N ALA A 81 -19.29 1.72 -10.66
CA ALA A 81 -20.34 0.70 -10.56
C ALA A 81 -20.67 0.38 -9.11
N SER A 82 -19.66 0.30 -8.24
CA SER A 82 -19.82 0.06 -6.80
C SER A 82 -20.56 1.20 -6.12
N ARG A 83 -20.28 2.45 -6.50
CA ARG A 83 -21.00 3.62 -6.00
C ARG A 83 -22.48 3.57 -6.38
N PHE A 84 -22.76 3.31 -7.65
CA PHE A 84 -24.14 3.20 -8.13
C PHE A 84 -24.94 2.12 -7.38
N LEU A 85 -24.33 0.94 -7.18
CA LEU A 85 -24.97 -0.15 -6.43
C LEU A 85 -25.13 0.17 -4.94
N ALA A 86 -24.14 0.79 -4.33
CA ALA A 86 -24.19 1.21 -2.93
C ALA A 86 -25.34 2.20 -2.69
N ASP A 87 -25.48 3.19 -3.55
CA ASP A 87 -26.56 4.19 -3.47
C ASP A 87 -27.95 3.55 -3.72
N HIS A 88 -28.03 2.50 -4.57
CA HIS A 88 -29.28 1.83 -4.88
C HIS A 88 -29.74 0.83 -3.79
N TYR A 89 -28.79 0.09 -3.20
CA TYR A 89 -29.09 -0.95 -2.21
C TYR A 89 -28.85 -0.51 -0.76
N ALA A 90 -28.56 0.78 -0.53
CA ALA A 90 -28.23 1.35 0.79
C ALA A 90 -27.20 0.51 1.55
N SER A 91 -26.14 0.09 0.86
CA SER A 91 -25.11 -0.80 1.39
C SER A 91 -23.71 -0.17 1.31
N PRO A 92 -22.74 -0.62 2.14
CA PRO A 92 -21.41 -0.04 2.17
C PRO A 92 -20.67 -0.10 0.82
N ILE A 93 -20.30 1.05 0.28
CA ILE A 93 -19.63 1.16 -1.03
C ILE A 93 -18.32 0.36 -1.11
N MET A 94 -17.56 0.33 0.00
CA MET A 94 -16.26 -0.35 0.06
C MET A 94 -16.42 -1.87 -0.08
N LEU A 95 -17.51 -2.43 0.46
CA LEU A 95 -17.84 -3.84 0.32
C LEU A 95 -18.17 -4.19 -1.15
N PHE A 96 -19.00 -3.39 -1.82
CA PHE A 96 -19.28 -3.60 -3.25
C PHE A 96 -18.03 -3.47 -4.10
N ALA A 97 -17.17 -2.45 -3.83
CA ALA A 97 -15.93 -2.27 -4.55
C ALA A 97 -15.01 -3.49 -4.47
N LEU A 98 -14.90 -4.09 -3.27
CA LEU A 98 -14.14 -5.31 -3.07
C LEU A 98 -14.75 -6.49 -3.81
N LEU A 99 -16.07 -6.77 -3.60
CA LEU A 99 -16.73 -7.95 -4.15
C LEU A 99 -16.82 -7.92 -5.68
N ILE A 100 -17.17 -6.77 -6.25
CA ILE A 100 -17.18 -6.60 -7.71
C ILE A 100 -15.75 -6.72 -8.25
N GLY A 101 -14.79 -6.07 -7.58
CA GLY A 101 -13.37 -6.20 -7.94
C GLY A 101 -12.91 -7.65 -8.00
N MET A 102 -13.28 -8.49 -7.02
CA MET A 102 -12.96 -9.93 -7.04
C MET A 102 -13.58 -10.66 -8.25
N GLY A 103 -14.78 -10.28 -8.67
CA GLY A 103 -15.40 -10.80 -9.88
C GLY A 103 -14.63 -10.47 -11.17
N PHE A 104 -13.86 -9.38 -11.16
CA PHE A 104 -13.00 -8.94 -12.27
C PHE A 104 -11.53 -9.35 -12.11
N HIS A 105 -11.23 -10.37 -11.30
CA HIS A 105 -9.86 -10.86 -11.09
C HIS A 105 -9.13 -11.22 -12.39
N PHE A 106 -9.83 -11.72 -13.41
CA PHE A 106 -9.26 -12.06 -14.72
C PHE A 106 -8.54 -10.89 -15.40
N LEU A 107 -8.93 -9.63 -15.12
CA LEU A 107 -8.22 -8.45 -15.64
C LEU A 107 -6.84 -8.27 -15.02
N TYR A 108 -6.63 -8.75 -13.80
CA TYR A 108 -5.31 -8.71 -13.18
C TYR A 108 -4.35 -9.76 -13.76
N GLU A 109 -4.88 -10.89 -14.22
CA GLU A 109 -4.08 -11.91 -14.93
C GLU A 109 -3.62 -11.42 -16.31
N ASP A 110 -4.32 -10.44 -16.91
CA ASP A 110 -3.90 -9.79 -18.15
C ASP A 110 -2.76 -8.81 -17.88
N LYS A 111 -1.61 -9.04 -18.54
CA LYS A 111 -0.40 -8.19 -18.44
C LYS A 111 -0.65 -6.73 -18.82
N VAL A 112 -1.68 -6.46 -19.62
CA VAL A 112 -2.03 -5.09 -20.05
C VAL A 112 -2.63 -4.29 -18.89
N CYS A 113 -3.47 -4.91 -18.05
CA CYS A 113 -4.16 -4.24 -16.94
C CYS A 113 -3.40 -4.31 -15.62
N SER A 114 -2.57 -5.33 -15.41
CA SER A 114 -1.92 -5.61 -14.11
C SER A 114 -1.15 -4.43 -13.53
N GLN A 115 -0.36 -3.70 -14.37
CA GLN A 115 0.43 -2.57 -13.89
C GLN A 115 -0.44 -1.41 -13.36
N GLY A 116 -1.55 -1.11 -14.03
CA GLY A 116 -2.49 -0.07 -13.60
C GLY A 116 -3.25 -0.47 -12.33
N ILE A 117 -3.64 -1.74 -12.22
CA ILE A 117 -4.28 -2.29 -11.02
C ILE A 117 -3.30 -2.28 -9.84
N ASP A 118 -2.02 -2.62 -10.04
CA ASP A 118 -0.98 -2.52 -9.02
C ASP A 118 -0.77 -1.06 -8.56
N PHE A 119 -0.74 -0.12 -9.48
CA PHE A 119 -0.63 1.30 -9.17
C PHE A 119 -1.84 1.79 -8.35
N ALA A 120 -3.06 1.41 -8.74
CA ALA A 120 -4.28 1.79 -8.03
C ALA A 120 -4.30 1.19 -6.62
N SER A 121 -4.03 -0.09 -6.48
CA SER A 121 -4.05 -0.80 -5.19
C SER A 121 -2.99 -0.34 -4.19
N LYS A 122 -1.93 0.35 -4.64
CA LYS A 122 -0.83 0.81 -3.79
C LYS A 122 -0.73 2.33 -3.74
N ASN A 123 -0.49 2.99 -4.87
CA ASN A 123 -0.17 4.41 -4.90
C ASN A 123 -1.42 5.28 -4.69
N ILE A 124 -2.54 4.95 -5.35
CA ILE A 124 -3.80 5.69 -5.15
C ILE A 124 -4.33 5.46 -3.74
N LEU A 125 -4.22 4.23 -3.22
CA LEU A 125 -4.54 3.93 -1.82
C LEU A 125 -3.75 4.83 -0.87
N GLN A 126 -2.41 4.86 -0.99
CA GLN A 126 -1.53 5.64 -0.13
C GLN A 126 -1.87 7.13 -0.17
N PHE A 127 -2.17 7.65 -1.34
CA PHE A 127 -2.60 9.04 -1.53
C PHE A 127 -3.96 9.31 -0.87
N GLY A 128 -4.96 8.44 -1.08
CA GLY A 128 -6.28 8.54 -0.45
C GLY A 128 -6.19 8.48 1.07
N VAL A 129 -5.43 7.54 1.63
CA VAL A 129 -5.21 7.42 3.08
C VAL A 129 -4.51 8.66 3.65
N ALA A 130 -3.51 9.21 2.96
CA ALA A 130 -2.86 10.45 3.43
C ALA A 130 -3.88 11.60 3.49
N LEU A 131 -4.68 11.80 2.44
CA LEU A 131 -5.72 12.85 2.40
C LEU A 131 -6.81 12.67 3.47
N LEU A 132 -7.12 11.43 3.87
CA LEU A 132 -8.08 11.16 4.94
C LEU A 132 -7.67 11.83 6.25
N GLY A 133 -6.37 12.07 6.48
CA GLY A 133 -5.89 12.83 7.63
C GLY A 133 -6.48 14.23 7.78
N LEU A 134 -6.94 14.85 6.69
CA LEU A 134 -7.66 16.14 6.75
C LEU A 134 -9.05 16.03 7.40
N GLY A 135 -9.68 14.85 7.36
CA GLY A 135 -10.97 14.58 7.99
C GLY A 135 -10.88 14.37 9.48
N VAL A 136 -9.75 13.88 9.94
CA VAL A 136 -9.50 13.60 11.36
C VAL A 136 -9.08 14.89 12.07
N THR A 137 -9.69 15.20 13.21
CA THR A 137 -9.33 16.36 14.02
C THR A 137 -8.33 15.99 15.13
N ILE A 138 -7.54 16.98 15.58
CA ILE A 138 -6.64 16.79 16.74
C ILE A 138 -7.44 16.39 17.97
N GLU A 139 -8.64 16.94 18.13
CA GLU A 139 -9.54 16.61 19.23
C GLU A 139 -9.96 15.14 19.22
N GLN A 140 -10.33 14.58 18.06
CA GLN A 140 -10.61 13.14 17.90
C GLN A 140 -9.41 12.29 18.28
N VAL A 141 -8.18 12.68 17.85
CA VAL A 141 -6.95 11.94 18.19
C VAL A 141 -6.67 11.96 19.69
N ILE A 142 -6.92 13.11 20.37
CA ILE A 142 -6.74 13.22 21.82
C ILE A 142 -7.83 12.41 22.54
N ASN A 143 -9.07 12.47 22.06
CA ASN A 143 -10.23 11.80 22.66
C ASN A 143 -10.18 10.28 22.53
N ILE A 144 -9.45 9.73 21.54
CA ILE A 144 -9.19 8.28 21.49
C ILE A 144 -8.52 7.77 22.77
N GLY A 145 -7.76 8.63 23.43
CA GLY A 145 -7.12 8.31 24.70
C GLY A 145 -5.97 7.31 24.57
N ILE A 146 -5.44 6.92 25.73
CA ILE A 146 -4.28 6.02 25.79
C ILE A 146 -4.68 4.53 25.69
N MET A 147 -5.93 4.20 26.05
CA MET A 147 -6.38 2.80 26.15
C MET A 147 -6.29 2.03 24.82
N PRO A 148 -6.77 2.53 23.69
CA PRO A 148 -6.60 1.84 22.39
C PRO A 148 -5.13 1.65 22.02
N ILE A 149 -4.25 2.58 22.39
CA ILE A 149 -2.81 2.44 22.16
C ILE A 149 -2.23 1.29 22.98
N VAL A 150 -2.63 1.18 24.25
CA VAL A 150 -2.24 0.07 25.13
C VAL A 150 -2.75 -1.26 24.57
N VAL A 151 -4.01 -1.33 24.14
CA VAL A 151 -4.60 -2.52 23.48
C VAL A 151 -3.77 -2.94 22.28
N VAL A 152 -3.41 -2.00 21.42
CA VAL A 152 -2.57 -2.26 20.23
C VAL A 152 -1.19 -2.80 20.62
N ILE A 153 -0.52 -2.18 21.59
CA ILE A 153 0.81 -2.60 22.03
C ILE A 153 0.76 -4.02 22.63
N VAL A 154 -0.21 -4.30 23.50
CA VAL A 154 -0.41 -5.62 24.10
C VAL A 154 -0.69 -6.65 23.02
N ALA A 155 -1.59 -6.36 22.10
CA ALA A 155 -1.96 -7.26 21.02
C ALA A 155 -0.77 -7.57 20.10
N ILE A 156 0.03 -6.57 19.73
CA ILE A 156 1.27 -6.74 18.94
C ILE A 156 2.26 -7.62 19.70
N PHE A 157 2.51 -7.33 20.99
CA PHE A 157 3.47 -8.06 21.79
C PHE A 157 3.07 -9.54 21.94
N VAL A 158 1.83 -9.81 22.31
CA VAL A 158 1.31 -11.19 22.47
C VAL A 158 1.39 -11.95 21.14
N THR A 159 0.99 -11.32 20.04
CA THR A 159 1.02 -11.97 18.73
C THR A 159 2.45 -12.28 18.27
N ILE A 160 3.39 -11.34 18.43
CA ILE A 160 4.80 -11.57 18.03
C ILE A 160 5.44 -12.68 18.85
N VAL A 161 5.18 -12.72 20.16
CA VAL A 161 5.73 -13.77 21.05
C VAL A 161 5.10 -15.13 20.76
N SER A 162 3.81 -15.19 20.43
CA SER A 162 3.12 -16.45 20.14
C SER A 162 3.59 -17.11 18.82
N GLY A 163 4.02 -16.34 17.83
CA GLY A 163 4.38 -16.87 16.51
C GLY A 163 5.49 -17.92 16.53
N PRO A 164 6.67 -17.64 17.08
CA PRO A 164 7.73 -18.67 17.24
C PRO A 164 7.30 -19.89 18.05
N LEU A 165 6.42 -19.72 19.05
CA LEU A 165 5.85 -20.83 19.84
C LEU A 165 4.94 -21.70 18.99
N LEU A 166 3.98 -21.11 18.26
CA LEU A 166 3.07 -21.80 17.35
C LEU A 166 3.84 -22.52 16.23
N ALA A 167 4.85 -21.87 15.66
CA ALA A 167 5.71 -22.49 14.66
C ALA A 167 6.43 -23.73 15.20
N ARG A 168 6.92 -23.68 16.46
CA ARG A 168 7.57 -24.81 17.12
C ARG A 168 6.61 -25.97 17.35
N PHE A 169 5.36 -25.70 17.76
CA PHE A 169 4.33 -26.74 17.92
C PHE A 169 4.01 -27.45 16.61
N LEU A 170 4.08 -26.75 15.48
CA LEU A 170 3.84 -27.31 14.15
C LEU A 170 5.11 -27.83 13.45
N ASN A 171 6.20 -28.03 14.22
CA ASN A 171 7.52 -28.47 13.70
C ASN A 171 8.07 -27.57 12.60
N ARG A 172 7.82 -26.27 12.71
CA ARG A 172 8.35 -25.24 11.79
C ARG A 172 9.41 -24.39 12.49
N GLY A 173 10.32 -23.82 11.68
CA GLY A 173 11.38 -22.98 12.21
C GLY A 173 10.86 -21.66 12.79
N TRP A 174 11.48 -21.18 13.87
CA TRP A 174 11.14 -19.94 14.55
C TRP A 174 11.12 -18.71 13.62
N ARG A 175 11.91 -18.74 12.52
CA ARG A 175 11.94 -17.66 11.52
C ARG A 175 10.60 -17.50 10.81
N LEU A 176 9.93 -18.61 10.47
CA LEU A 176 8.60 -18.56 9.89
C LEU A 176 7.61 -17.96 10.89
N GLY A 177 7.62 -18.43 12.15
CA GLY A 177 6.73 -17.91 13.18
C GLY A 177 6.93 -16.42 13.46
N LEU A 178 8.17 -15.93 13.49
CA LEU A 178 8.42 -14.50 13.68
C LEU A 178 8.01 -13.67 12.45
N LEU A 179 8.17 -14.23 11.24
CA LEU A 179 7.74 -13.59 10.00
C LEU A 179 6.22 -13.47 9.92
N THR A 180 5.50 -14.56 10.21
CA THR A 180 4.03 -14.62 10.16
C THR A 180 3.41 -13.76 11.25
N SER A 181 3.86 -13.91 12.49
CA SER A 181 3.33 -13.14 13.62
C SER A 181 3.60 -11.65 13.51
N GLY A 182 4.77 -11.24 13.03
CA GLY A 182 5.05 -9.84 12.77
C GLY A 182 4.22 -9.26 11.62
N ALA A 183 3.94 -10.06 10.60
CA ALA A 183 3.03 -9.68 9.52
C ALA A 183 1.60 -9.49 10.04
N VAL A 184 1.07 -10.47 10.77
CA VAL A 184 -0.27 -10.44 11.38
C VAL A 184 -0.40 -9.29 12.38
N ALA A 185 0.60 -9.11 13.24
CA ALA A 185 0.55 -8.13 14.32
C ALA A 185 0.54 -6.66 13.84
N ILE A 186 1.09 -6.34 12.66
CA ILE A 186 1.26 -4.93 12.27
C ILE A 186 0.46 -4.56 11.02
N CYS A 187 1.00 -4.82 9.82
CA CYS A 187 0.38 -4.35 8.58
C CYS A 187 0.47 -5.36 7.42
N GLY A 188 0.39 -6.65 7.73
CA GLY A 188 0.31 -7.71 6.73
C GLY A 188 1.55 -7.76 5.82
N ALA A 189 1.32 -7.59 4.53
CA ALA A 189 2.35 -7.74 3.51
C ALA A 189 3.56 -6.81 3.68
N SER A 190 3.34 -5.55 4.07
CA SER A 190 4.43 -4.57 4.29
C SER A 190 5.34 -4.99 5.44
N ALA A 191 4.75 -5.45 6.55
CA ALA A 191 5.51 -5.96 7.69
C ALA A 191 6.24 -7.26 7.34
N ALA A 192 5.61 -8.17 6.58
CA ALA A 192 6.26 -9.40 6.11
C ALA A 192 7.53 -9.10 5.32
N LEU A 193 7.47 -8.18 4.35
CA LEU A 193 8.63 -7.79 3.54
C LEU A 193 9.71 -7.10 4.37
N ALA A 194 9.32 -6.21 5.28
CA ALA A 194 10.25 -5.51 6.17
C ALA A 194 10.99 -6.49 7.10
N ILE A 195 10.26 -7.40 7.75
CA ILE A 195 10.83 -8.40 8.65
C ILE A 195 11.69 -9.40 7.87
N ALA A 196 11.24 -9.85 6.69
CA ALA A 196 12.03 -10.75 5.84
C ALA A 196 13.38 -10.15 5.43
N SER A 197 13.48 -8.82 5.32
CA SER A 197 14.72 -8.13 4.93
C SER A 197 15.79 -8.16 6.04
N VAL A 198 15.38 -8.29 7.31
CA VAL A 198 16.28 -8.27 8.48
C VAL A 198 16.49 -9.64 9.10
N LEU A 199 15.63 -10.63 8.79
CA LEU A 199 15.81 -12.00 9.27
C LEU A 199 16.99 -12.69 8.58
N PRO A 200 17.75 -13.56 9.30
CA PRO A 200 18.79 -14.38 8.70
C PRO A 200 18.20 -15.26 7.57
N LYS A 201 18.76 -15.13 6.36
CA LYS A 201 18.28 -15.88 5.19
C LYS A 201 18.59 -17.37 5.28
N ASN A 202 17.69 -18.19 4.74
CA ASN A 202 17.86 -19.60 4.47
C ASN A 202 17.23 -19.95 3.11
N GLU A 203 17.35 -21.17 2.67
CA GLU A 203 16.80 -21.67 1.38
C GLU A 203 15.26 -21.51 1.25
N PHE A 204 14.54 -21.41 2.35
CA PHE A 204 13.08 -21.27 2.38
C PHE A 204 12.61 -19.81 2.55
N SER A 205 13.52 -18.85 2.76
CA SER A 205 13.16 -17.48 3.14
C SER A 205 12.25 -16.82 2.13
N ASP A 206 12.59 -16.86 0.84
CA ASP A 206 11.80 -16.20 -0.21
C ASP A 206 10.42 -16.86 -0.36
N ARG A 207 10.35 -18.19 -0.32
CA ARG A 207 9.10 -18.94 -0.37
C ARG A 207 8.20 -18.62 0.83
N ASN A 208 8.76 -18.61 2.03
CA ASN A 208 8.01 -18.28 3.25
C ASN A 208 7.49 -16.85 3.23
N THR A 209 8.27 -15.90 2.70
CA THR A 209 7.85 -14.50 2.56
C THR A 209 6.68 -14.37 1.59
N ILE A 210 6.76 -14.98 0.41
CA ILE A 210 5.68 -14.97 -0.58
C ILE A 210 4.41 -15.59 0.01
N PHE A 211 4.53 -16.73 0.68
CA PHE A 211 3.39 -17.40 1.32
C PHE A 211 2.76 -16.54 2.42
N THR A 212 3.58 -15.94 3.28
CA THR A 212 3.08 -15.04 4.33
C THR A 212 2.30 -13.88 3.71
N VAL A 213 2.86 -13.22 2.70
CA VAL A 213 2.19 -12.10 2.00
C VAL A 213 0.83 -12.53 1.44
N ILE A 214 0.78 -13.65 0.70
CA ILE A 214 -0.47 -14.15 0.11
C ILE A 214 -1.50 -14.47 1.20
N CYS A 215 -1.11 -15.20 2.24
CA CYS A 215 -2.02 -15.61 3.32
C CYS A 215 -2.58 -14.42 4.10
N VAL A 216 -1.71 -13.49 4.55
CA VAL A 216 -2.16 -12.34 5.34
C VAL A 216 -3.05 -11.40 4.53
N THR A 217 -2.76 -11.22 3.23
CA THR A 217 -3.60 -10.40 2.34
C THR A 217 -4.97 -11.04 2.16
N THR A 218 -5.03 -12.35 1.94
CA THR A 218 -6.31 -13.07 1.77
C THR A 218 -7.12 -13.08 3.06
N LEU A 219 -6.49 -13.37 4.20
CA LEU A 219 -7.17 -13.33 5.50
C LEU A 219 -7.66 -11.92 5.85
N SER A 220 -6.88 -10.90 5.51
CA SER A 220 -7.30 -9.51 5.69
C SER A 220 -8.52 -9.16 4.86
N THR A 221 -8.62 -9.68 3.62
CA THR A 221 -9.81 -9.52 2.77
C THR A 221 -11.02 -10.24 3.36
N LEU A 222 -10.84 -11.45 3.88
CA LEU A 222 -11.91 -12.16 4.58
C LEU A 222 -12.34 -11.43 5.85
N ALA A 223 -11.37 -10.91 6.63
CA ALA A 223 -11.65 -10.14 7.83
C ALA A 223 -12.46 -8.86 7.52
N MET A 224 -12.17 -8.18 6.40
CA MET A 224 -12.96 -7.02 5.96
C MET A 224 -14.44 -7.35 5.78
N ILE A 225 -14.75 -8.58 5.34
CA ILE A 225 -16.14 -9.03 5.12
C ILE A 225 -16.80 -9.48 6.43
N PHE A 226 -16.07 -10.30 7.22
CA PHE A 226 -16.67 -10.98 8.38
C PHE A 226 -16.60 -10.19 9.68
N TYR A 227 -15.61 -9.31 9.87
CA TYR A 227 -15.46 -8.59 11.14
C TYR A 227 -16.56 -7.56 11.42
N PRO A 228 -17.10 -6.83 10.43
CA PRO A 228 -18.28 -6.00 10.67
C PRO A 228 -19.48 -6.82 11.18
N MET A 229 -19.67 -8.06 10.69
CA MET A 229 -20.71 -8.96 11.18
C MET A 229 -20.47 -9.42 12.63
N ILE A 230 -19.20 -9.61 13.02
CA ILE A 230 -18.84 -9.93 14.41
C ILE A 230 -19.10 -8.72 15.33
N VAL A 231 -18.79 -7.52 14.87
CA VAL A 231 -19.05 -6.26 15.58
C VAL A 231 -20.56 -6.11 15.86
N ASP A 232 -21.39 -6.31 14.84
CA ASP A 232 -22.85 -6.27 14.95
C ASP A 232 -23.38 -7.36 15.89
N TYR A 233 -22.90 -8.60 15.78
CA TYR A 233 -23.29 -9.71 16.66
C TYR A 233 -22.92 -9.49 18.13
N MET A 234 -21.80 -8.80 18.39
CA MET A 234 -21.31 -8.50 19.75
C MET A 234 -21.88 -7.17 20.31
N ASP A 235 -22.70 -6.46 19.56
CA ASP A 235 -23.29 -5.17 19.91
C ASP A 235 -22.23 -4.15 20.39
N LEU A 236 -21.10 -4.08 19.68
CA LEU A 236 -20.04 -3.13 19.99
C LEU A 236 -20.44 -1.73 19.53
N ASP A 237 -20.20 -0.73 20.38
CA ASP A 237 -20.37 0.66 19.97
C ASP A 237 -19.39 1.07 18.85
N ASP A 238 -19.66 2.17 18.18
CA ASP A 238 -18.85 2.64 17.04
C ASP A 238 -17.37 2.83 17.38
N PHE A 239 -17.07 3.27 18.61
CA PHE A 239 -15.71 3.49 19.05
C PHE A 239 -14.98 2.14 19.26
N ALA A 240 -15.58 1.22 20.02
CA ALA A 240 -15.01 -0.11 20.24
C ALA A 240 -14.92 -0.90 18.92
N ALA A 241 -15.91 -0.77 18.03
CA ALA A 241 -15.88 -1.32 16.68
C ALA A 241 -14.67 -0.80 15.89
N GLY A 242 -14.46 0.51 15.90
CA GLY A 242 -13.29 1.13 15.25
C GLY A 242 -11.96 0.65 15.82
N VAL A 243 -11.85 0.55 17.16
CA VAL A 243 -10.64 -0.01 17.81
C VAL A 243 -10.44 -1.46 17.41
N PHE A 244 -11.48 -2.30 17.44
CA PHE A 244 -11.40 -3.70 17.04
C PHE A 244 -10.93 -3.87 15.59
N ILE A 245 -11.60 -3.19 14.65
CA ILE A 245 -11.26 -3.24 13.21
C ILE A 245 -9.82 -2.76 12.97
N GLY A 246 -9.44 -1.61 13.52
CA GLY A 246 -8.09 -1.04 13.37
C GLY A 246 -6.98 -1.89 13.99
N ALA A 247 -7.29 -2.51 15.15
CA ALA A 247 -6.34 -3.35 15.88
C ALA A 247 -6.24 -4.79 15.37
N THR A 248 -7.16 -5.30 14.54
CA THR A 248 -7.18 -6.70 14.12
C THR A 248 -6.94 -6.90 12.64
N ILE A 249 -7.60 -6.19 11.75
CA ILE A 249 -7.42 -6.33 10.29
C ILE A 249 -5.98 -5.97 9.89
N HIS A 250 -5.38 -6.75 8.98
CA HIS A 250 -3.94 -6.64 8.73
C HIS A 250 -3.59 -5.49 7.78
N ASP A 251 -4.35 -5.25 6.72
CA ASP A 251 -4.07 -4.24 5.71
C ASP A 251 -4.87 -2.95 5.93
N VAL A 252 -4.26 -1.80 5.64
CA VAL A 252 -4.86 -0.46 5.82
C VAL A 252 -6.12 -0.30 4.97
N ALA A 253 -6.12 -0.78 3.72
CA ALA A 253 -7.26 -0.65 2.84
C ALA A 253 -8.49 -1.38 3.36
N GLN A 254 -8.29 -2.61 3.84
CA GLN A 254 -9.38 -3.41 4.40
C GLN A 254 -9.86 -2.85 5.75
N VAL A 255 -8.97 -2.24 6.55
CA VAL A 255 -9.37 -1.50 7.76
C VAL A 255 -10.30 -0.35 7.42
N ILE A 256 -9.92 0.48 6.46
CA ILE A 256 -10.73 1.60 5.98
C ILE A 256 -12.08 1.09 5.46
N GLY A 257 -12.03 0.07 4.60
CA GLY A 257 -13.24 -0.53 4.03
C GLY A 257 -14.19 -1.10 5.09
N ALA A 258 -13.69 -1.86 6.06
CA ALA A 258 -14.47 -2.43 7.15
C ALA A 258 -14.99 -1.37 8.13
N GLY A 259 -14.14 -0.42 8.52
CA GLY A 259 -14.53 0.65 9.46
C GLY A 259 -15.66 1.52 8.92
N TYR A 260 -15.51 2.06 7.71
CA TYR A 260 -16.55 2.87 7.08
C TYR A 260 -17.78 2.07 6.61
N SER A 261 -17.73 0.75 6.59
CA SER A 261 -18.93 -0.06 6.37
C SER A 261 -19.83 -0.14 7.61
N ILE A 262 -19.29 0.18 8.79
CA ILE A 262 -20.04 0.22 10.05
C ILE A 262 -20.60 1.63 10.28
N SER A 263 -19.70 2.60 10.43
CA SER A 263 -20.05 4.01 10.60
C SER A 263 -18.86 4.92 10.28
N GLU A 264 -19.08 6.22 10.16
CA GLU A 264 -18.04 7.22 9.99
C GLU A 264 -17.10 7.25 11.21
N THR A 265 -17.67 7.22 12.43
CA THR A 265 -16.92 7.19 13.69
C THR A 265 -16.04 5.94 13.79
N ALA A 266 -16.57 4.76 13.45
CA ALA A 266 -15.80 3.52 13.43
C ALA A 266 -14.69 3.57 12.37
N GLY A 267 -14.95 4.15 11.20
CA GLY A 267 -13.96 4.32 10.14
C GLY A 267 -12.79 5.21 10.55
N ASP A 268 -13.06 6.38 11.12
CA ASP A 268 -12.04 7.32 11.59
C ASP A 268 -11.21 6.71 12.72
N THR A 269 -11.88 6.11 13.72
CA THR A 269 -11.22 5.44 14.85
C THR A 269 -10.33 4.30 14.34
N ALA A 270 -10.83 3.46 13.45
CA ALA A 270 -10.08 2.35 12.86
C ALA A 270 -8.85 2.84 12.09
N ALA A 271 -8.98 3.93 11.33
CA ALA A 271 -7.87 4.55 10.60
C ALA A 271 -6.77 5.01 11.56
N ILE A 272 -7.12 5.74 12.64
CA ILE A 272 -6.14 6.24 13.61
C ILE A 272 -5.44 5.07 14.31
N VAL A 273 -6.20 4.09 14.82
CA VAL A 273 -5.66 2.90 15.51
C VAL A 273 -4.71 2.13 14.56
N LYS A 274 -5.08 2.00 13.29
CA LYS A 274 -4.24 1.35 12.29
C LYS A 274 -2.96 2.13 12.01
N MET A 275 -3.00 3.46 11.98
CA MET A 275 -1.80 4.28 11.80
C MET A 275 -0.83 4.13 12.97
N VAL A 276 -1.32 4.01 14.21
CA VAL A 276 -0.49 3.67 15.38
C VAL A 276 0.22 2.32 15.19
N ARG A 277 -0.51 1.28 14.74
CA ARG A 277 0.11 -0.03 14.46
C ARG A 277 1.21 0.06 13.39
N VAL A 278 0.93 0.77 12.29
CA VAL A 278 1.90 0.95 11.19
C VAL A 278 3.14 1.71 11.67
N ALA A 279 2.98 2.72 12.53
CA ALA A 279 4.09 3.46 13.11
C ALA A 279 5.02 2.56 13.96
N LEU A 280 4.46 1.56 14.65
CA LEU A 280 5.21 0.59 15.45
C LEU A 280 6.03 -0.40 14.62
N LEU A 281 5.86 -0.44 13.28
CA LEU A 281 6.71 -1.23 12.39
C LEU A 281 8.17 -0.79 12.45
N VAL A 282 8.42 0.53 12.50
CA VAL A 282 9.77 1.09 12.49
C VAL A 282 10.56 0.64 13.71
N PRO A 283 10.09 0.87 14.96
CA PRO A 283 10.80 0.38 16.15
C PRO A 283 10.94 -1.14 16.18
N LEU A 284 9.94 -1.91 15.73
CA LEU A 284 10.05 -3.36 15.67
C LEU A 284 11.19 -3.79 14.72
N VAL A 285 11.24 -3.26 13.50
CA VAL A 285 12.29 -3.58 12.53
C VAL A 285 13.67 -3.19 13.05
N LEU A 286 13.78 -2.06 13.76
CA LEU A 286 15.03 -1.65 14.41
C LEU A 286 15.47 -2.66 15.48
N VAL A 287 14.57 -3.07 16.36
CA VAL A 287 14.86 -4.08 17.40
C VAL A 287 15.32 -5.40 16.77
N LEU A 288 14.60 -5.88 15.75
CA LEU A 288 14.99 -7.10 15.03
C LEU A 288 16.34 -6.95 14.33
N THR A 289 16.62 -5.78 13.75
CA THR A 289 17.93 -5.48 13.14
C THR A 289 19.04 -5.59 14.17
N PHE A 290 18.89 -4.98 15.34
CA PHE A 290 19.88 -5.08 16.42
C PHE A 290 20.06 -6.52 16.91
N MET A 291 18.99 -7.28 17.04
CA MET A 291 19.05 -8.68 17.50
C MET A 291 19.78 -9.60 16.50
N PHE A 292 19.65 -9.34 15.20
CA PHE A 292 20.19 -10.23 14.15
C PHE A 292 21.42 -9.68 13.44
N HIS A 293 21.81 -8.40 13.66
CA HIS A 293 22.94 -7.74 12.99
C HIS A 293 24.29 -8.41 13.25
N GLN A 294 24.50 -9.03 14.41
CA GLN A 294 25.77 -9.69 14.78
C GLN A 294 26.08 -10.94 13.92
N LYS A 295 25.16 -11.42 13.07
CA LYS A 295 25.34 -12.67 12.31
C LYS A 295 25.49 -12.46 10.79
N GLN A 296 25.46 -11.23 10.30
CA GLN A 296 25.45 -10.99 8.85
C GLN A 296 26.38 -9.83 8.46
N SER A 297 27.59 -10.17 8.00
CA SER A 297 28.66 -9.23 7.61
C SER A 297 28.48 -8.58 6.23
N SER A 298 27.28 -8.40 5.72
CA SER A 298 27.04 -7.66 4.49
C SER A 298 25.83 -6.75 4.60
N LEU A 299 26.11 -5.49 4.98
CA LEU A 299 25.19 -4.37 4.85
C LEU A 299 25.00 -4.06 3.34
N ASN A 300 24.10 -4.74 2.67
CA ASN A 300 23.47 -4.15 1.51
C ASN A 300 22.47 -3.11 2.02
N ASN A 301 22.51 -1.89 1.45
CA ASN A 301 21.67 -0.73 1.72
C ASN A 301 20.16 -1.07 1.62
N SER A 302 19.64 -1.85 2.56
CA SER A 302 18.19 -2.02 2.70
C SER A 302 17.63 -0.74 3.33
N LYS A 303 17.05 0.12 2.49
CA LYS A 303 16.32 1.31 2.94
C LYS A 303 15.23 0.85 3.92
N LEU A 304 15.23 1.42 5.13
CA LEU A 304 14.13 1.22 6.08
C LEU A 304 12.79 1.48 5.38
N PRO A 305 11.81 0.58 5.49
CA PRO A 305 10.50 0.78 4.89
C PRO A 305 9.72 1.83 5.68
N ILE A 306 10.00 3.10 5.43
CA ILE A 306 9.28 4.21 6.05
C ILE A 306 7.93 4.35 5.34
N PRO A 307 6.79 4.23 6.05
CA PRO A 307 5.47 4.37 5.46
C PRO A 307 5.14 5.86 5.24
N PHE A 308 5.63 6.44 4.13
CA PHE A 308 5.44 7.86 3.81
C PHE A 308 3.99 8.32 3.83
N PHE A 309 3.03 7.44 3.48
CA PHE A 309 1.61 7.75 3.54
C PHE A 309 1.10 7.96 4.97
N ALA A 310 1.64 7.22 5.96
CA ALA A 310 1.28 7.40 7.35
C ALA A 310 1.85 8.73 7.89
N ILE A 311 3.04 9.12 7.46
CA ILE A 311 3.61 10.45 7.76
C ILE A 311 2.70 11.53 7.15
N GLY A 312 2.29 11.38 5.90
CA GLY A 312 1.36 12.28 5.22
C GLY A 312 0.04 12.41 5.98
N PHE A 313 -0.54 11.28 6.42
CA PHE A 313 -1.75 11.25 7.25
C PHE A 313 -1.58 12.07 8.54
N ILE A 314 -0.48 11.82 9.30
CA ILE A 314 -0.21 12.52 10.57
C ILE A 314 0.00 14.03 10.35
N ILE A 315 0.69 14.44 9.28
CA ILE A 315 0.93 15.86 8.96
C ILE A 315 -0.37 16.56 8.56
N LEU A 316 -1.29 15.87 7.88
CA LEU A 316 -2.53 16.47 7.39
C LEU A 316 -3.59 16.64 8.50
N ILE A 317 -3.52 15.89 9.62
CA ILE A 317 -4.39 16.07 10.78
C ILE A 317 -4.37 17.52 11.32
N PRO A 318 -3.21 18.09 11.72
CA PRO A 318 -3.16 19.45 12.20
C PRO A 318 -3.55 20.48 11.12
N ILE A 319 -3.23 20.23 9.85
CA ILE A 319 -3.61 21.13 8.75
C ILE A 319 -5.14 21.18 8.60
N GLY A 320 -5.82 20.04 8.64
CA GLY A 320 -7.28 19.94 8.60
C GLY A 320 -7.98 20.51 9.83
N SER A 321 -7.26 20.67 10.95
CA SER A 321 -7.77 21.18 12.23
C SER A 321 -7.61 22.69 12.37
N ILE A 322 -6.91 23.38 11.44
CA ILE A 322 -6.73 24.83 11.48
C ILE A 322 -8.07 25.51 11.17
N SER A 323 -8.55 26.37 12.07
CA SER A 323 -9.83 27.10 11.93
C SER A 323 -9.92 28.02 10.71
N GLY A 324 -8.82 28.33 10.04
CA GLY A 324 -8.75 29.10 8.78
C GLY A 324 -8.69 28.27 7.51
N PHE A 325 -8.74 26.94 7.58
CA PHE A 325 -8.71 26.10 6.39
C PHE A 325 -10.07 26.14 5.68
N PRO A 326 -10.12 26.50 4.36
CA PRO A 326 -11.40 26.66 3.66
C PRO A 326 -12.20 25.34 3.64
N GLU A 327 -13.41 25.36 4.20
CA GLU A 327 -14.27 24.16 4.27
C GLU A 327 -14.59 23.56 2.91
N SER A 328 -14.77 24.40 1.87
CA SER A 328 -15.00 23.91 0.52
C SER A 328 -13.81 23.12 -0.03
N LEU A 329 -12.59 23.55 0.29
CA LEU A 329 -11.37 22.84 -0.12
C LEU A 329 -11.22 21.52 0.66
N LYS A 330 -11.47 21.54 1.97
CA LYS A 330 -11.46 20.34 2.84
C LYS A 330 -12.43 19.29 2.31
N THR A 331 -13.68 19.67 2.06
CA THR A 331 -14.71 18.75 1.55
C THR A 331 -14.32 18.17 0.17
N ASN A 332 -13.79 18.99 -0.75
CA ASN A 332 -13.34 18.50 -2.06
C ASN A 332 -12.18 17.52 -1.94
N LEU A 333 -11.21 17.78 -1.06
CA LEU A 333 -10.08 16.89 -0.83
C LEU A 333 -10.50 15.57 -0.16
N LEU A 334 -11.46 15.61 0.77
CA LEU A 334 -12.03 14.41 1.39
C LEU A 334 -12.85 13.59 0.39
N ASN A 335 -13.63 14.23 -0.48
CA ASN A 335 -14.32 13.55 -1.58
C ASN A 335 -13.32 12.87 -2.53
N MET A 336 -12.20 13.55 -2.85
CA MET A 336 -11.13 12.97 -3.66
C MET A 336 -10.47 11.78 -2.93
N SER A 337 -10.23 11.89 -1.62
CA SER A 337 -9.76 10.79 -0.78
C SER A 337 -10.69 9.58 -0.90
N ASN A 338 -11.97 9.80 -0.72
CA ASN A 338 -13.00 8.74 -0.77
C ASN A 338 -13.00 8.01 -2.13
N TRP A 339 -12.97 8.76 -3.25
CA TRP A 339 -12.87 8.17 -4.58
C TRP A 339 -11.57 7.38 -4.80
N CYS A 340 -10.45 7.88 -4.26
CA CYS A 340 -9.17 7.17 -4.29
C CYS A 340 -9.25 5.85 -3.52
N LEU A 341 -9.87 5.86 -2.34
CA LEU A 341 -10.03 4.66 -1.50
C LEU A 341 -10.94 3.62 -2.16
N VAL A 342 -12.09 4.02 -2.69
CA VAL A 342 -13.01 3.12 -3.40
C VAL A 342 -12.32 2.49 -4.62
N THR A 343 -11.61 3.29 -5.41
CA THR A 343 -10.84 2.81 -6.57
C THR A 343 -9.74 1.84 -6.16
N ALA A 344 -9.03 2.14 -5.08
CA ALA A 344 -7.98 1.28 -4.56
C ALA A 344 -8.53 -0.05 -4.04
N ILE A 345 -9.67 -0.04 -3.33
CA ILE A 345 -10.30 -1.27 -2.83
C ILE A 345 -10.83 -2.12 -3.99
N ALA A 346 -11.41 -1.50 -5.03
CA ALA A 346 -11.77 -2.20 -6.27
C ALA A 346 -10.56 -2.90 -6.90
N ALA A 347 -9.43 -2.20 -7.01
CA ALA A 347 -8.17 -2.77 -7.51
C ALA A 347 -7.63 -3.89 -6.62
N ILE A 348 -7.75 -3.79 -5.30
CA ILE A 348 -7.40 -4.86 -4.36
C ILE A 348 -8.30 -6.07 -4.56
N GLY A 349 -9.60 -5.87 -4.74
CA GLY A 349 -10.52 -6.94 -5.11
C GLY A 349 -10.04 -7.68 -6.36
N MET A 350 -9.71 -6.96 -7.43
CA MET A 350 -9.18 -7.56 -8.68
C MET A 350 -7.89 -8.36 -8.46
N LYS A 351 -7.04 -7.98 -7.51
CA LYS A 351 -5.81 -8.71 -7.16
C LYS A 351 -6.07 -9.94 -6.31
N THR A 352 -7.21 -10.03 -5.66
CA THR A 352 -7.50 -11.08 -4.69
C THR A 352 -7.88 -12.38 -5.39
N ALA A 353 -6.94 -13.32 -5.45
CA ALA A 353 -7.13 -14.66 -5.97
C ALA A 353 -7.40 -15.65 -4.82
N LEU A 354 -8.65 -15.87 -4.44
CA LEU A 354 -9.00 -16.84 -3.39
C LEU A 354 -8.54 -18.27 -3.72
N GLY A 355 -8.44 -18.61 -5.01
CA GLY A 355 -7.94 -19.90 -5.47
C GLY A 355 -6.45 -20.14 -5.17
N SER A 356 -5.65 -19.09 -5.00
CA SER A 356 -4.21 -19.21 -4.74
C SER A 356 -3.88 -19.82 -3.37
N LEU A 357 -4.82 -19.77 -2.41
CA LEU A 357 -4.68 -20.43 -1.09
C LEU A 357 -4.48 -21.95 -1.21
N ARG A 358 -5.02 -22.59 -2.24
CA ARG A 358 -4.85 -24.04 -2.47
C ARG A 358 -3.40 -24.46 -2.67
N ASN A 359 -2.56 -23.54 -3.17
CA ASN A 359 -1.16 -23.79 -3.49
C ASN A 359 -0.21 -23.52 -2.31
N VAL A 360 -0.74 -23.01 -1.19
CA VAL A 360 0.02 -22.71 0.03
C VAL A 360 0.05 -23.94 0.94
N GLY A 361 1.20 -24.30 1.48
CA GLY A 361 1.32 -25.45 2.36
C GLY A 361 0.45 -25.31 3.62
N GLY A 362 -0.38 -26.31 3.93
CA GLY A 362 -1.40 -26.26 4.98
C GLY A 362 -0.90 -25.79 6.36
N GLN A 363 0.31 -26.18 6.77
CA GLN A 363 0.87 -25.79 8.08
C GLN A 363 1.15 -24.27 8.20
N ALA A 364 1.59 -23.61 7.12
CA ALA A 364 1.81 -22.16 7.15
C ALA A 364 0.47 -21.40 7.25
N ILE A 365 -0.56 -21.88 6.55
CA ILE A 365 -1.93 -21.35 6.67
C ILE A 365 -2.42 -21.49 8.11
N THR A 366 -2.26 -22.67 8.73
CA THR A 366 -2.69 -22.93 10.09
C THR A 366 -2.03 -21.97 11.09
N ILE A 367 -0.73 -21.70 10.97
CA ILE A 367 -0.02 -20.73 11.83
C ILE A 367 -0.66 -19.34 11.70
N ILE A 368 -0.80 -18.83 10.46
CA ILE A 368 -1.30 -17.47 10.24
C ILE A 368 -2.77 -17.34 10.66
N CYS A 369 -3.60 -18.37 10.42
CA CYS A 369 -4.98 -18.37 10.90
C CYS A 369 -5.04 -18.37 12.43
N ALA A 370 -4.22 -19.20 13.11
CA ALA A 370 -4.17 -19.23 14.56
C ALA A 370 -3.70 -17.89 15.16
N GLU A 371 -2.67 -17.26 14.55
CA GLU A 371 -2.20 -15.92 14.95
C GLU A 371 -3.26 -14.85 14.73
N THR A 372 -4.01 -14.91 13.63
CA THR A 372 -5.10 -13.96 13.32
C THR A 372 -6.25 -14.10 14.32
N ILE A 373 -6.65 -15.33 14.65
CA ILE A 373 -7.68 -15.60 15.67
C ILE A 373 -7.19 -15.16 17.04
N LEU A 374 -5.94 -15.48 17.41
CA LEU A 374 -5.35 -15.05 18.66
C LEU A 374 -5.35 -13.53 18.79
N LEU A 375 -4.93 -12.81 17.74
CA LEU A 375 -4.95 -11.35 17.71
C LEU A 375 -6.36 -10.80 17.95
N ALA A 376 -7.36 -11.34 17.25
CA ALA A 376 -8.75 -10.95 17.44
C ALA A 376 -9.26 -11.20 18.86
N CYS A 377 -8.96 -12.38 19.41
CA CYS A 377 -9.34 -12.73 20.80
C CYS A 377 -8.66 -11.81 21.83
N VAL A 378 -7.37 -11.52 21.67
CA VAL A 378 -6.62 -10.62 22.57
C VAL A 378 -7.20 -9.21 22.52
N VAL A 379 -7.54 -8.70 21.34
CA VAL A 379 -8.14 -7.36 21.21
C VAL A 379 -9.52 -7.33 21.83
N LEU A 380 -10.39 -8.31 21.55
CA LEU A 380 -11.73 -8.40 22.16
C LEU A 380 -11.67 -8.50 23.69
N ALA A 381 -10.79 -9.35 24.20
CA ALA A 381 -10.58 -9.45 25.65
C ALA A 381 -10.08 -8.13 26.23
N SER A 382 -9.13 -7.47 25.57
CA SER A 382 -8.62 -6.16 26.01
C SER A 382 -9.68 -5.09 25.98
N LEU A 383 -10.57 -5.07 24.97
CA LEU A 383 -11.70 -4.16 24.90
C LEU A 383 -12.65 -4.37 26.06
N HIS A 384 -13.00 -5.62 26.33
CA HIS A 384 -13.90 -5.96 27.44
C HIS A 384 -13.36 -5.54 28.82
N PHE A 385 -12.04 -5.72 29.06
CA PHE A 385 -11.43 -5.44 30.38
C PHE A 385 -10.96 -3.99 30.56
N LEU A 386 -10.67 -3.25 29.47
CA LEU A 386 -10.03 -1.93 29.55
C LEU A 386 -10.91 -0.79 29.05
N ILE A 387 -11.93 -1.06 28.24
CA ILE A 387 -12.74 -0.02 27.57
C ILE A 387 -14.22 -0.18 27.92
N MET A 388 -14.74 -1.41 28.02
CA MET A 388 -16.08 -1.73 28.52
C MET A 388 -16.02 -2.03 30.02
#